data_658ae37c8f9e6a9901b549e017abed54
#
_entry.id   658ae37c8f9e6a9901b549e017abed54
#
_cell.length_a   1.000
_cell.length_b   1.000
_cell.length_c   1.000
_cell.angle_alpha   90.00
_cell.angle_beta   90.00
_cell.angle_gamma   90.00
#
_symmetry.space_group_name_H-M   'P 1'
#
loop_
_entity.id
_entity.type
_entity.pdbx_description
1 polymer ?
#
loop_
_entity_poly.entity_id
_entity_poly.type
_entity_poly.pdbx_seq_one_letter_code
_entity_poly.pdbx_strand_id
1 'polypeptide(L)'
;LYDLKLTVSVDGVICDSVKTRFGIREITSDTKTPDKSRVFYVNGKRLFIRGTNWIPEAMLRHSDERTYAELRYTRQSGVNLLRMWGGGIAESDYFFQLCDELGLLVWQEFWMTGDTRHPHDKALYMSNVESTVKRIRNHPSLAYYVASNESTEMTGTPELLNQLDGTRGYQMQSECAGAVSYTHLTL
;
A
#
# COMPACT_ATOMS: atom_id res chain seq x y z
N LEU A 1 1.34 -15.03 8.50
CA LEU A 1 1.56 -14.05 9.58
C LEU A 1 2.09 -14.72 10.83
N TYR A 2 2.87 -14.00 11.60
CA TYR A 2 3.42 -14.42 12.89
C TYR A 2 2.82 -13.57 13.99
N ASP A 3 2.61 -14.14 15.17
CA ASP A 3 2.17 -13.41 16.35
C ASP A 3 3.40 -12.93 17.14
N LEU A 4 3.38 -11.67 17.53
CA LEU A 4 4.37 -11.06 18.42
C LEU A 4 3.68 -10.58 19.68
N LYS A 5 4.15 -11.01 20.84
CA LYS A 5 3.76 -10.49 22.14
C LYS A 5 4.92 -9.71 22.74
N LEU A 6 4.70 -8.44 23.02
CA LEU A 6 5.62 -7.62 23.80
C LEU A 6 5.08 -7.49 25.21
N THR A 7 5.95 -7.64 26.19
CA THR A 7 5.60 -7.53 27.61
C THR A 7 6.62 -6.64 28.29
N VAL A 8 6.13 -5.66 29.02
CA VAL A 8 6.96 -4.78 29.86
C VAL A 8 6.76 -5.18 31.32
N SER A 9 7.86 -5.37 32.03
CA SER A 9 7.82 -5.69 33.46
C SER A 9 8.79 -4.81 34.23
N VAL A 10 8.43 -4.50 35.46
CA VAL A 10 9.29 -3.83 36.47
C VAL A 10 9.35 -4.71 37.70
N ASP A 11 10.54 -5.03 38.15
CA ASP A 11 10.79 -5.91 39.29
C ASP A 11 10.04 -7.26 39.22
N GLY A 12 9.92 -7.83 38.02
CA GLY A 12 9.23 -9.09 37.76
C GLY A 12 7.71 -9.01 37.68
N VAL A 13 7.12 -7.83 37.87
CA VAL A 13 5.68 -7.59 37.72
C VAL A 13 5.39 -7.07 36.33
N ILE A 14 4.47 -7.72 35.61
CA ILE A 14 4.04 -7.27 34.28
C ILE A 14 3.21 -5.98 34.44
N CYS A 15 3.71 -4.90 33.85
CA CYS A 15 3.07 -3.59 33.87
C CYS A 15 2.22 -3.35 32.62
N ASP A 16 2.63 -3.91 31.45
CA ASP A 16 1.92 -3.76 30.20
C ASP A 16 2.25 -4.91 29.25
N SER A 17 1.33 -5.19 28.31
CA SER A 17 1.58 -6.12 27.22
C SER A 17 0.78 -5.75 25.98
N VAL A 18 1.39 -5.87 24.81
CA VAL A 18 0.75 -5.71 23.51
C VAL A 18 0.95 -6.95 22.66
N LYS A 19 -0.07 -7.33 21.92
CA LYS A 19 0.01 -8.37 20.89
C LYS A 19 -0.15 -7.71 19.53
N THR A 20 0.70 -8.08 18.58
CA THR A 20 0.61 -7.64 17.20
C THR A 20 0.97 -8.79 16.28
N ARG A 21 0.64 -8.65 15.00
CA ARG A 21 0.97 -9.62 13.96
C ARG A 21 1.88 -8.97 12.93
N PHE A 22 2.76 -9.74 12.35
CA PHE A 22 3.66 -9.28 11.29
C PHE A 22 3.88 -10.37 10.24
N GLY A 23 4.37 -9.98 9.08
CA GLY A 23 4.75 -10.90 8.02
C GLY A 23 6.22 -10.74 7.64
N ILE A 24 6.87 -11.86 7.32
CA ILE A 24 8.23 -11.87 6.76
C ILE A 24 8.07 -12.15 5.27
N ARG A 25 8.42 -11.20 4.44
CA ARG A 25 8.36 -11.34 2.98
C ARG A 25 9.34 -10.38 2.31
N GLU A 26 9.77 -10.73 1.11
CA GLU A 26 10.46 -9.85 0.18
C GLU A 26 9.55 -9.61 -1.03
N ILE A 27 9.44 -8.35 -1.48
CA ILE A 27 8.78 -8.00 -2.73
C ILE A 27 9.79 -7.26 -3.58
N THR A 28 10.08 -7.81 -4.76
CA THR A 28 10.96 -7.21 -5.74
C THR A 28 10.25 -7.05 -7.08
N SER A 29 10.76 -6.19 -7.92
CA SER A 29 10.27 -6.06 -9.29
C SER A 29 11.40 -5.68 -10.24
N ASP A 30 11.28 -6.07 -11.50
CA ASP A 30 12.17 -5.65 -12.57
C ASP A 30 11.41 -5.45 -13.90
N THR A 31 12.11 -4.89 -14.88
CA THR A 31 11.61 -4.65 -16.24
C THR A 31 12.46 -5.37 -17.28
N LYS A 32 13.01 -6.55 -16.92
CA LYS A 32 13.90 -7.35 -17.80
C LYS A 32 13.14 -8.19 -18.83
N THR A 33 11.87 -7.93 -19.05
CA THR A 33 11.07 -8.56 -20.09
C THR A 33 11.36 -7.98 -21.47
N PRO A 34 11.12 -8.72 -22.57
CA PRO A 34 11.34 -8.23 -23.93
C PRO A 34 10.59 -6.92 -24.25
N ASP A 35 9.38 -6.77 -23.70
CA ASP A 35 8.52 -5.60 -23.83
C ASP A 35 8.74 -4.55 -22.74
N LYS A 36 9.72 -4.76 -21.85
CA LYS A 36 10.03 -3.91 -20.70
C LYS A 36 8.88 -3.75 -19.70
N SER A 37 7.89 -4.63 -19.72
CA SER A 37 6.86 -4.65 -18.70
C SER A 37 7.43 -5.01 -17.34
N ARG A 38 6.83 -4.45 -16.29
CA ARG A 38 7.27 -4.70 -14.91
C ARG A 38 6.75 -6.05 -14.42
N VAL A 39 7.65 -6.86 -13.93
CA VAL A 39 7.34 -8.15 -13.30
C VAL A 39 7.57 -8.04 -11.80
N PHE A 40 6.64 -8.56 -11.02
CA PHE A 40 6.75 -8.63 -9.57
C PHE A 40 7.10 -10.03 -9.10
N TYR A 41 7.86 -10.09 -8.01
CA TYR A 41 8.23 -11.32 -7.33
C TYR A 41 7.90 -11.20 -5.84
N VAL A 42 7.35 -12.24 -5.26
CA VAL A 42 7.14 -12.37 -3.82
C VAL A 42 7.97 -13.56 -3.33
N ASN A 43 8.90 -13.32 -2.43
CA ASN A 43 9.84 -14.33 -1.94
C ASN A 43 10.56 -15.07 -3.09
N GLY A 44 11.03 -14.30 -4.08
CA GLY A 44 11.71 -14.81 -5.27
C GLY A 44 10.82 -15.53 -6.30
N LYS A 45 9.53 -15.70 -6.03
CA LYS A 45 8.59 -16.32 -6.97
C LYS A 45 7.86 -15.27 -7.77
N ARG A 46 7.89 -15.44 -9.10
CA ARG A 46 7.15 -14.56 -10.02
C ARG A 46 5.66 -14.56 -9.67
N LEU A 47 5.10 -13.37 -9.56
CA LEU A 47 3.68 -13.14 -9.33
C LEU A 47 3.04 -12.54 -10.58
N PHE A 48 2.01 -13.19 -11.10
CA PHE A 48 1.13 -12.59 -12.08
C PHE A 48 0.10 -11.72 -11.35
N ILE A 49 0.16 -10.41 -11.57
CA ILE A 49 -0.76 -9.46 -10.94
C ILE A 49 -2.13 -9.58 -11.57
N ARG A 50 -3.12 -9.89 -10.74
CA ARG A 50 -4.55 -9.74 -11.03
C ARG A 50 -5.07 -8.66 -10.09
N GLY A 51 -4.94 -7.42 -10.54
CA GLY A 51 -5.23 -6.26 -9.73
C GLY A 51 -6.58 -5.65 -10.05
N THR A 52 -7.05 -4.81 -9.15
CA THR A 52 -8.20 -3.92 -9.36
C THR A 52 -7.97 -2.60 -8.64
N ASN A 53 -8.66 -1.55 -9.11
CA ASN A 53 -8.66 -0.29 -8.41
C ASN A 53 -9.55 -0.39 -7.17
N TRP A 54 -9.08 0.21 -6.08
CA TRP A 54 -9.87 0.46 -4.89
C TRP A 54 -10.15 1.96 -4.80
N ILE A 55 -11.41 2.32 -5.00
CA ILE A 55 -11.89 3.69 -4.95
C ILE A 55 -12.77 3.80 -3.71
N PRO A 56 -12.49 4.77 -2.81
CA PRO A 56 -13.27 4.92 -1.60
C PRO A 56 -14.74 5.25 -1.93
N GLU A 57 -15.61 4.82 -1.06
CA GLU A 57 -17.04 5.14 -1.15
C GLU A 57 -17.25 6.67 -1.06
N ALA A 58 -18.16 7.20 -1.88
CA ALA A 58 -18.34 8.65 -2.06
C ALA A 58 -18.66 9.41 -0.75
N MET A 59 -19.31 8.75 0.20
CA MET A 59 -19.62 9.35 1.50
C MET A 59 -18.53 9.10 2.54
N LEU A 60 -17.43 8.44 2.18
CA LEU A 60 -16.33 8.05 3.05
C LEU A 60 -16.78 7.29 4.32
N ARG A 61 -17.86 6.53 4.20
CA ARG A 61 -18.41 5.72 5.28
C ARG A 61 -18.17 4.25 4.99
N HIS A 62 -17.30 3.66 5.78
CA HIS A 62 -17.09 2.22 5.77
C HIS A 62 -17.40 1.66 7.16
N SER A 63 -18.18 0.58 7.20
CA SER A 63 -18.22 -0.27 8.39
C SER A 63 -17.21 -1.41 8.24
N ASP A 64 -16.77 -1.97 9.34
CA ASP A 64 -15.86 -3.11 9.35
C ASP A 64 -16.48 -4.32 8.63
N GLU A 65 -17.78 -4.54 8.78
CA GLU A 65 -18.52 -5.63 8.12
C GLU A 65 -18.52 -5.47 6.60
N ARG A 66 -18.71 -4.23 6.11
CA ARG A 66 -18.66 -3.95 4.68
C ARG A 66 -17.25 -4.13 4.14
N THR A 67 -16.25 -3.56 4.80
CA THR A 67 -14.84 -3.71 4.42
C THR A 67 -14.45 -5.19 4.36
N TYR A 68 -14.85 -5.98 5.35
CA TYR A 68 -14.62 -7.42 5.36
C TYR A 68 -15.27 -8.14 4.17
N ALA A 69 -16.55 -7.84 3.90
CA ALA A 69 -17.29 -8.45 2.80
C ALA A 69 -16.64 -8.12 1.44
N GLU A 70 -16.34 -6.84 1.18
CA GLU A 70 -15.74 -6.37 -0.06
C GLU A 70 -14.36 -7.01 -0.30
N LEU A 71 -13.48 -7.02 0.69
CA LEU A 71 -12.14 -7.62 0.57
C LEU A 71 -12.22 -9.14 0.38
N ARG A 72 -13.14 -9.81 1.07
CA ARG A 72 -13.36 -11.24 0.92
C ARG A 72 -13.84 -11.58 -0.49
N TYR A 73 -14.81 -10.86 -1.04
CA TYR A 73 -15.28 -11.07 -2.41
C TYR A 73 -14.18 -10.75 -3.42
N THR A 74 -13.45 -9.68 -3.22
CA THR A 74 -12.28 -9.34 -4.04
C THR A 74 -11.26 -10.49 -4.07
N ARG A 75 -10.93 -11.06 -2.92
CA ARG A 75 -10.02 -12.21 -2.85
C ARG A 75 -10.60 -13.45 -3.53
N GLN A 76 -11.88 -13.72 -3.33
CA GLN A 76 -12.56 -14.87 -3.94
C GLN A 76 -12.66 -14.77 -5.46
N SER A 77 -12.75 -13.57 -6.03
CA SER A 77 -12.72 -13.34 -7.48
C SER A 77 -11.34 -13.58 -8.11
N GLY A 78 -10.33 -13.90 -7.29
CA GLY A 78 -8.98 -14.21 -7.73
C GLY A 78 -8.05 -12.99 -7.83
N VAL A 79 -8.50 -11.83 -7.42
CA VAL A 79 -7.66 -10.63 -7.28
C VAL A 79 -6.58 -10.86 -6.23
N ASN A 80 -5.37 -10.38 -6.50
CA ASN A 80 -4.24 -10.49 -5.58
C ASN A 80 -3.54 -9.15 -5.29
N LEU A 81 -3.98 -8.05 -5.92
CA LEU A 81 -3.47 -6.71 -5.67
C LEU A 81 -4.58 -5.67 -5.76
N LEU A 82 -4.60 -4.77 -4.79
CA LEU A 82 -5.47 -3.59 -4.77
C LEU A 82 -4.64 -2.33 -5.00
N ARG A 83 -5.05 -1.52 -5.98
CA ARG A 83 -4.48 -0.20 -6.21
C ARG A 83 -5.34 0.83 -5.47
N MET A 84 -4.78 1.40 -4.43
CA MET A 84 -5.40 2.52 -3.71
C MET A 84 -5.26 3.77 -4.55
N TRP A 85 -6.34 4.16 -5.23
CA TRP A 85 -6.34 5.26 -6.17
C TRP A 85 -5.99 6.60 -5.50
N GLY A 86 -5.16 7.40 -6.19
CA GLY A 86 -4.65 8.68 -5.67
C GLY A 86 -5.70 9.77 -5.47
N GLY A 87 -6.90 9.63 -6.02
CA GLY A 87 -8.04 10.50 -5.71
C GLY A 87 -8.80 10.13 -4.42
N GLY A 88 -8.32 9.13 -3.71
CA GLY A 88 -8.92 8.62 -2.47
C GLY A 88 -8.18 9.05 -1.21
N ILE A 89 -8.32 8.25 -0.19
CA ILE A 89 -7.63 8.37 1.10
C ILE A 89 -6.92 7.05 1.42
N ALA A 90 -5.98 7.08 2.36
CA ALA A 90 -5.45 5.84 2.92
C ALA A 90 -6.50 5.19 3.83
N GLU A 91 -6.79 3.92 3.58
CA GLU A 91 -7.77 3.14 4.32
C GLU A 91 -7.39 2.91 5.80
N SER A 92 -8.33 2.40 6.56
CA SER A 92 -8.18 2.13 8.00
C SER A 92 -7.14 1.03 8.28
N ASP A 93 -6.69 0.95 9.52
CA ASP A 93 -5.82 -0.14 9.98
C ASP A 93 -6.50 -1.50 9.83
N TYR A 94 -7.81 -1.57 10.03
CA TYR A 94 -8.58 -2.80 9.83
C TYR A 94 -8.55 -3.28 8.37
N PHE A 95 -8.62 -2.37 7.40
CA PHE A 95 -8.47 -2.70 5.99
C PHE A 95 -7.10 -3.36 5.72
N PHE A 96 -6.01 -2.78 6.20
CA PHE A 96 -4.68 -3.34 6.01
C PHE A 96 -4.50 -4.67 6.74
N GLN A 97 -5.04 -4.82 7.95
CA GLN A 97 -5.04 -6.09 8.67
C GLN A 97 -5.74 -7.20 7.87
N LEU A 98 -6.89 -6.90 7.29
CA LEU A 98 -7.61 -7.84 6.44
C LEU A 98 -6.83 -8.16 5.16
N CYS A 99 -6.19 -7.19 4.52
CA CYS A 99 -5.32 -7.45 3.37
C CYS A 99 -4.16 -8.37 3.75
N ASP A 100 -3.56 -8.17 4.92
CA ASP A 100 -2.52 -9.05 5.45
C ASP A 100 -3.02 -10.50 5.63
N GLU A 101 -4.21 -10.66 6.19
CA GLU A 101 -4.84 -11.98 6.45
C GLU A 101 -5.27 -12.69 5.17
N LEU A 102 -5.85 -11.95 4.24
CA LEU A 102 -6.37 -12.49 2.99
C LEU A 102 -5.28 -12.68 1.92
N GLY A 103 -4.07 -12.16 2.15
CA GLY A 103 -2.98 -12.23 1.18
C GLY A 103 -3.24 -11.35 -0.05
N LEU A 104 -3.87 -10.19 0.14
CA LEU A 104 -4.04 -9.15 -0.87
C LEU A 104 -2.89 -8.17 -0.79
N LEU A 105 -2.18 -7.96 -1.87
CA LEU A 105 -1.16 -6.92 -1.94
C LEU A 105 -1.82 -5.55 -2.11
N VAL A 106 -1.16 -4.51 -1.60
CA VAL A 106 -1.62 -3.13 -1.69
C VAL A 106 -0.56 -2.28 -2.37
N TRP A 107 -0.99 -1.57 -3.41
CA TRP A 107 -0.29 -0.49 -4.06
C TRP A 107 -0.90 0.82 -3.55
N GLN A 108 -0.16 1.59 -2.76
CA GLN A 108 -0.65 2.82 -2.17
C GLN A 108 -0.23 4.03 -3.00
N GLU A 109 -1.20 4.77 -3.54
CA GLU A 109 -0.98 6.10 -4.12
C GLU A 109 -1.23 7.19 -3.08
N PHE A 110 -0.56 8.33 -3.28
CA PHE A 110 -0.81 9.51 -2.47
C PHE A 110 -1.70 10.50 -3.22
N TRP A 111 -2.28 11.44 -2.53
CA TRP A 111 -3.52 12.17 -2.83
C TRP A 111 -3.36 13.28 -3.88
N MET A 112 -2.91 12.92 -5.07
CA MET A 112 -2.87 13.80 -6.24
C MET A 112 -3.40 13.06 -7.45
N THR A 113 -4.19 13.75 -8.29
CA THR A 113 -4.72 13.25 -9.56
C THR A 113 -4.36 14.22 -10.68
N GLY A 114 -4.42 13.76 -11.96
CA GLY A 114 -3.99 14.54 -13.11
C GLY A 114 -4.77 15.85 -13.32
N ASP A 115 -5.99 15.91 -12.82
CA ASP A 115 -6.87 17.08 -12.85
C ASP A 115 -6.72 17.99 -11.63
N THR A 116 -5.94 17.60 -10.63
CA THR A 116 -5.69 18.39 -9.41
C THR A 116 -4.34 19.09 -9.50
N ARG A 117 -4.31 20.33 -9.06
CA ARG A 117 -3.07 21.07 -8.85
C ARG A 117 -2.35 20.52 -7.61
N HIS A 118 -1.03 20.75 -7.55
CA HIS A 118 -0.28 20.45 -6.32
C HIS A 118 -0.94 21.13 -5.13
N PRO A 119 -0.96 20.46 -3.96
CA PRO A 119 -1.47 21.06 -2.72
C PRO A 119 -0.82 22.41 -2.44
N HIS A 120 -1.63 23.38 -2.03
CA HIS A 120 -1.12 24.73 -1.68
C HIS A 120 -0.18 24.68 -0.48
N ASP A 121 -0.50 23.85 0.51
CA ASP A 121 0.33 23.63 1.68
C ASP A 121 1.14 22.33 1.51
N LYS A 122 2.34 22.50 0.96
CA LYS A 122 3.28 21.40 0.79
C LYS A 122 3.68 20.76 2.12
N ALA A 123 3.88 21.56 3.18
CA ALA A 123 4.32 21.04 4.46
C ALA A 123 3.25 20.13 5.08
N LEU A 124 1.99 20.57 5.05
CA LEU A 124 0.87 19.79 5.52
C LEU A 124 0.71 18.48 4.69
N TYR A 125 0.82 18.57 3.36
CA TYR A 125 0.77 17.39 2.50
C TYR A 125 1.84 16.37 2.87
N MET A 126 3.12 16.81 2.98
CA MET A 126 4.24 15.93 3.31
C MET A 126 4.10 15.34 4.73
N SER A 127 3.58 16.11 5.69
CA SER A 127 3.26 15.63 7.03
C SER A 127 2.20 14.53 7.01
N ASN A 128 1.17 14.66 6.17
CA ASN A 128 0.15 13.61 5.99
C ASN A 128 0.74 12.35 5.33
N VAL A 129 1.61 12.51 4.32
CA VAL A 129 2.34 11.37 3.72
C VAL A 129 3.17 10.66 4.78
N GLU A 130 3.94 11.41 5.58
CA GLU A 130 4.78 10.87 6.65
C GLU A 130 3.95 10.08 7.68
N SER A 131 2.86 10.67 8.17
CA SER A 131 1.96 10.06 9.14
C SER A 131 1.35 8.77 8.59
N THR A 132 0.90 8.80 7.34
CA THR A 132 0.32 7.62 6.68
C THR A 132 1.36 6.51 6.52
N VAL A 133 2.55 6.81 6.01
CA VAL A 133 3.61 5.82 5.84
C VAL A 133 4.00 5.18 7.17
N LYS A 134 4.16 5.97 8.22
CA LYS A 134 4.46 5.46 9.57
C LYS A 134 3.40 4.48 10.07
N ARG A 135 2.13 4.73 9.75
CA ARG A 135 1.01 3.87 10.12
C ARG A 135 0.99 2.57 9.34
N ILE A 136 1.20 2.61 8.02
CA ILE A 136 0.96 1.44 7.15
C ILE A 136 2.22 0.64 6.81
N ARG A 137 3.43 1.17 6.99
CA ARG A 137 4.68 0.55 6.54
C ARG A 137 4.98 -0.83 7.12
N ASN A 138 4.39 -1.18 8.25
CA ASN A 138 4.60 -2.49 8.89
C ASN A 138 3.67 -3.59 8.36
N HIS A 139 2.69 -3.24 7.52
CA HIS A 139 1.80 -4.24 6.93
C HIS A 139 2.50 -5.03 5.83
N PRO A 140 2.56 -6.37 5.91
CA PRO A 140 3.16 -7.19 4.86
C PRO A 140 2.39 -7.12 3.54
N SER A 141 1.11 -6.78 3.54
CA SER A 141 0.30 -6.56 2.33
C SER A 141 0.78 -5.36 1.53
N LEU A 142 1.30 -4.32 2.17
CA LEU A 142 1.78 -3.13 1.47
C LEU A 142 3.00 -3.48 0.60
N ALA A 143 2.83 -3.38 -0.71
CA ALA A 143 3.81 -3.85 -1.69
C ALA A 143 4.60 -2.72 -2.35
N TYR A 144 3.95 -1.59 -2.61
CA TYR A 144 4.48 -0.56 -3.49
C TYR A 144 3.90 0.81 -3.16
N TYR A 145 4.71 1.86 -3.33
CA TYR A 145 4.28 3.24 -3.21
C TYR A 145 4.26 3.93 -4.56
N VAL A 146 3.27 4.79 -4.77
CA VAL A 146 3.18 5.65 -5.94
C VAL A 146 2.82 7.05 -5.48
N ALA A 147 3.54 8.06 -6.00
CA ALA A 147 3.35 9.43 -5.49
C ALA A 147 2.03 10.05 -5.95
N SER A 148 1.49 9.63 -7.11
CA SER A 148 0.28 10.28 -7.63
C SER A 148 -0.42 9.41 -8.68
N ASN A 149 -1.71 9.68 -8.89
CA ASN A 149 -2.44 9.25 -10.07
C ASN A 149 -2.32 10.33 -11.16
N GLU A 150 -1.66 10.00 -12.27
CA GLU A 150 -1.62 10.85 -13.48
C GLU A 150 -1.14 12.30 -13.23
N SER A 151 -0.29 12.50 -12.24
CA SER A 151 0.25 13.81 -11.86
C SER A 151 1.75 13.70 -11.53
N THR A 152 2.41 14.83 -11.40
CA THR A 152 3.80 14.85 -10.93
C THR A 152 3.86 14.63 -9.43
N GLU A 153 4.96 14.04 -8.96
CA GLU A 153 5.19 13.88 -7.52
C GLU A 153 5.43 15.22 -6.82
N MET A 154 5.09 15.29 -5.55
CA MET A 154 5.54 16.38 -4.71
C MET A 154 7.04 16.24 -4.43
N THR A 155 7.80 17.31 -4.68
CA THR A 155 9.26 17.33 -4.43
C THR A 155 9.59 16.92 -3.01
N GLY A 156 10.48 15.94 -2.85
CA GLY A 156 10.90 15.38 -1.56
C GLY A 156 10.14 14.09 -1.18
N THR A 157 9.15 13.65 -1.97
CA THR A 157 8.42 12.40 -1.70
C THR A 157 9.32 11.16 -1.74
N PRO A 158 10.18 10.96 -2.76
CA PRO A 158 11.06 9.78 -2.80
C PRO A 158 12.00 9.71 -1.61
N GLU A 159 12.59 10.84 -1.22
CA GLU A 159 13.52 10.94 -0.10
C GLU A 159 12.82 10.60 1.22
N LEU A 160 11.62 11.15 1.43
CA LEU A 160 10.80 10.87 2.61
C LEU A 160 10.44 9.38 2.69
N LEU A 161 9.98 8.79 1.60
CA LEU A 161 9.62 7.36 1.56
C LEU A 161 10.83 6.47 1.82
N ASN A 162 11.99 6.78 1.23
CA ASN A 162 13.21 6.04 1.47
C ASN A 162 13.68 6.15 2.93
N GLN A 163 13.55 7.32 3.54
CA GLN A 163 13.88 7.53 4.95
C GLN A 163 12.95 6.76 5.89
N LEU A 164 11.65 6.70 5.59
CA LEU A 164 10.65 6.09 6.46
C LEU A 164 10.52 4.58 6.28
N ASP A 165 10.76 4.08 5.05
CA ASP A 165 10.53 2.69 4.66
C ASP A 165 11.48 2.27 3.57
N GLY A 166 12.59 2.38 3.37
CA GLY A 166 13.51 2.02 2.29
C GLY A 166 13.44 0.57 1.73
N THR A 167 12.37 -0.17 2.04
CA THR A 167 12.23 -1.60 1.67
C THR A 167 11.24 -1.85 0.53
N ARG A 168 10.43 -0.86 0.16
CA ARG A 168 9.40 -1.00 -0.87
C ARG A 168 9.77 -0.25 -2.14
N GLY A 169 9.31 -0.80 -3.27
CA GLY A 169 9.41 -0.11 -4.53
C GLY A 169 8.61 1.19 -4.55
N TYR A 170 9.05 2.11 -5.39
CA TYR A 170 8.46 3.43 -5.56
C TYR A 170 8.35 3.80 -7.04
N GLN A 171 7.33 4.58 -7.36
CA GLN A 171 7.11 5.15 -8.68
C GLN A 171 6.50 6.54 -8.57
N MET A 172 6.92 7.45 -9.44
CA MET A 172 6.52 8.86 -9.44
C MET A 172 5.02 9.04 -9.71
N GLN A 173 4.47 8.27 -10.62
CA GLN A 173 3.04 8.32 -10.97
C GLN A 173 2.57 7.01 -11.59
N SER A 174 1.27 6.78 -11.63
CA SER A 174 0.69 5.54 -12.14
C SER A 174 0.91 5.31 -13.64
N GLU A 175 1.12 6.36 -14.42
CA GLU A 175 1.35 6.31 -15.88
C GLU A 175 2.83 6.34 -16.29
N CYS A 176 3.78 6.27 -15.38
CA CYS A 176 5.19 6.30 -15.75
C CYS A 176 5.58 5.18 -16.71
N ALA A 177 6.37 5.51 -17.73
CA ALA A 177 6.92 4.55 -18.67
C ALA A 177 7.63 3.38 -17.96
N GLY A 178 7.35 2.16 -18.38
CA GLY A 178 7.84 0.94 -17.73
C GLY A 178 7.04 0.52 -16.50
N ALA A 179 6.06 1.33 -16.11
CA ALA A 179 5.07 0.98 -15.14
C ALA A 179 3.73 0.86 -15.84
N VAL A 180 3.46 -0.27 -16.34
CA VAL A 180 2.18 -0.51 -16.99
C VAL A 180 1.15 -0.78 -15.91
N SER A 181 0.64 0.29 -15.31
CA SER A 181 -0.41 0.19 -14.30
C SER A 181 -1.69 -0.40 -14.86
N TYR A 182 -1.91 -0.33 -16.15
CA TYR A 182 -3.12 -0.79 -16.80
C TYR A 182 -3.01 -2.13 -17.54
N THR A 183 -1.86 -2.57 -18.04
CA THR A 183 -1.75 -3.86 -18.75
C THR A 183 -1.83 -5.09 -17.85
N HIS A 184 -1.69 -4.91 -16.54
CA HIS A 184 -1.87 -6.00 -15.57
C HIS A 184 -3.08 -5.79 -14.65
N LEU A 185 -3.80 -4.67 -14.83
CA LEU A 185 -5.04 -4.37 -14.13
C LEU A 185 -6.27 -4.50 -15.04
N THR A 186 -6.10 -4.78 -16.31
CA THR A 186 -7.23 -5.05 -17.21
C THR A 186 -7.79 -6.44 -16.97
N LEU A 187 -9.06 -6.46 -16.85
CA LEU A 187 -9.99 -7.58 -16.73
C LEU A 187 -9.74 -8.71 -17.73
#